data_75883a61f3a0fee00949c96cd7a3d701
#
_entry.id   75883a61f3a0fee00949c96cd7a3d701
#
_cell.length_a   1.000
_cell.length_b   1.000
_cell.length_c   1.000
_cell.angle_alpha   90.00
_cell.angle_beta   90.00
_cell.angle_gamma   90.00
#
_symmetry.space_group_name_H-M   'P 1'
#
loop_
_entity.id
_entity.type
_entity.pdbx_description
1 polymer ?
#
loop_
_entity_poly.entity_id
_entity_poly.type
_entity_poly.pdbx_seq_one_letter_code
_entity_poly.pdbx_strand_id
1 'polypeptide(L)'
;MDTQKITMNKNISFLRIRPCDNDNEIYLNSRKKEGTSAFLLKEELNLDLSEIHKRGFHTLSKDLNDNSDAWMITDDNWKDFDEKNQKRLIYLYKNNKEIALEIIDRLSPSTILVSKTSDLEFIYSINTKVKFMTSVYVDTVEDAIKFIDSGISDLMLRDWSSDQIQELQRFDGINLYERTLMSPIFSIDEARNEFDKERYFRYLNTRNVRGFRREKTQWSPGSGKKIPKLNGFTFNNKSQFNHIDIDVILKDVLDGYQISDEELKILFKTAGKKINDIATVANELNFIKNGNNVSYVINRNINYTNQCYYKCGFCGFSKGPNSLNLKEKPYSIDIEEVVARSTEAFEMGASEVCLQGGIHPEYTGEFYLKMVRDIKASVPDMHIHGFTPLEIWQGAETIKMDIEEYLKLLKTAGLNTLPGTAAEILDDRIRKYLCPDKITSAQWAYVMEVAHSLGIKSTATIMFGHIDDIESWVNHFSLIRNIQNKTKGFTEVVPLPFVHMGSPIYLQGKSMPGPTWDEVVLIHSLARIYFSNTIDNIQASWVKLGHDGAGKLLHAGVNDLGGTLINENISRASGADHGQETTQDEFIHIIESNNKNPVLRNTLYTDFKNTKSKLKNR
;
A
#
# COMPACT_ATOMS: atom_id res chain seq x y z
N MET A 1 27.74 27.93 6.51
CA MET A 1 26.41 28.32 7.01
C MET A 1 25.95 27.23 7.94
N ASP A 2 25.86 27.53 9.22
CA ASP A 2 25.36 26.59 10.22
C ASP A 2 23.92 26.24 9.91
N THR A 3 23.70 25.01 9.50
CA THR A 3 22.36 24.42 9.39
C THR A 3 21.81 24.28 10.80
N GLN A 4 21.10 25.29 11.29
CA GLN A 4 20.24 25.11 12.45
C GLN A 4 19.30 23.94 12.14
N LYS A 5 19.44 22.88 12.92
CA LYS A 5 18.60 21.69 12.83
C LYS A 5 17.14 22.13 12.97
N ILE A 6 16.38 21.97 11.91
CA ILE A 6 14.92 22.03 12.00
C ILE A 6 14.50 20.92 12.96
N THR A 7 14.14 21.31 14.19
CA THR A 7 13.88 20.37 15.31
C THR A 7 12.43 19.95 15.42
N MET A 8 11.55 20.41 14.52
CA MET A 8 10.14 20.06 14.52
C MET A 8 9.70 19.46 13.18
N ASN A 9 9.06 18.30 13.22
CA ASN A 9 8.41 17.73 12.05
C ASN A 9 7.20 18.57 11.67
N LYS A 10 7.17 19.03 10.43
CA LYS A 10 6.09 19.85 9.90
C LYS A 10 5.47 19.18 8.69
N ASN A 11 4.15 19.00 8.75
CA ASN A 11 3.36 18.59 7.61
C ASN A 11 3.10 19.83 6.76
N ILE A 12 3.67 19.84 5.56
CA ILE A 12 3.57 20.96 4.63
C ILE A 12 2.69 20.53 3.47
N SER A 13 1.58 21.20 3.27
CA SER A 13 0.81 21.07 2.05
C SER A 13 1.37 22.00 0.97
N PHE A 14 1.34 21.56 -0.28
CA PHE A 14 1.79 22.40 -1.38
C PHE A 14 0.94 22.21 -2.64
N LEU A 15 0.84 23.29 -3.40
CA LEU A 15 0.25 23.32 -4.74
C LEU A 15 1.27 23.88 -5.71
N ARG A 16 1.64 23.11 -6.74
CA ARG A 16 2.56 23.57 -7.77
C ARG A 16 1.79 24.21 -8.90
N ILE A 17 1.98 25.52 -9.05
CA ILE A 17 1.30 26.34 -10.05
C ILE A 17 2.25 26.69 -11.18
N ARG A 18 1.75 26.66 -12.43
CA ARG A 18 2.44 27.16 -13.63
C ARG A 18 1.54 28.13 -14.37
N PRO A 19 2.10 29.14 -15.05
CA PRO A 19 1.35 29.85 -16.07
C PRO A 19 0.84 28.89 -17.14
N CYS A 20 -0.37 29.06 -17.61
CA CYS A 20 -0.89 28.29 -18.73
C CYS A 20 -0.56 29.00 -20.03
N ASP A 21 0.34 28.42 -20.80
CA ASP A 21 0.78 28.99 -22.08
C ASP A 21 0.13 28.29 -23.28
N ASN A 22 -0.42 27.09 -23.09
CA ASN A 22 -1.01 26.26 -24.14
C ASN A 22 -1.88 25.13 -23.54
N ASP A 23 -2.90 24.69 -24.28
CA ASP A 23 -3.78 23.56 -23.90
C ASP A 23 -3.58 22.30 -24.75
N ASN A 24 -2.61 22.31 -25.68
CA ASN A 24 -2.39 21.13 -26.52
C ASN A 24 -1.83 19.94 -25.73
N GLU A 25 -2.07 18.76 -26.27
CA GLU A 25 -1.73 17.49 -25.62
C GLU A 25 -0.24 17.35 -25.26
N ILE A 26 0.65 17.80 -26.14
CA ILE A 26 2.10 17.67 -25.93
C ILE A 26 2.54 18.55 -24.76
N TYR A 27 2.04 19.78 -24.71
CA TYR A 27 2.33 20.73 -23.61
C TYR A 27 1.80 20.20 -22.28
N LEU A 28 0.53 19.83 -22.21
CA LEU A 28 -0.10 19.34 -20.99
C LEU A 28 0.57 18.05 -20.48
N ASN A 29 0.92 17.12 -21.37
CA ASN A 29 1.64 15.91 -20.99
C ASN A 29 3.05 16.21 -20.47
N SER A 30 3.77 17.20 -21.03
CA SER A 30 5.05 17.65 -20.51
C SER A 30 4.91 18.21 -19.09
N ARG A 31 3.95 19.11 -18.86
CA ARG A 31 3.67 19.70 -17.53
C ARG A 31 3.22 18.65 -16.51
N LYS A 32 2.47 17.65 -16.95
CA LYS A 32 2.10 16.51 -16.10
C LYS A 32 3.32 15.73 -15.62
N LYS A 33 4.28 15.47 -16.51
CA LYS A 33 5.55 14.81 -16.16
C LYS A 33 6.38 15.62 -15.17
N GLU A 34 6.33 16.94 -15.25
CA GLU A 34 7.01 17.86 -14.32
C GLU A 34 6.31 17.94 -12.96
N GLY A 35 5.12 17.36 -12.80
CA GLY A 35 4.35 17.38 -11.54
C GLY A 35 3.58 18.67 -11.27
N THR A 36 3.22 19.43 -12.31
CA THR A 36 2.31 20.58 -12.19
C THR A 36 0.95 20.13 -11.65
N SER A 37 0.40 20.88 -10.69
CA SER A 37 -0.89 20.61 -10.06
C SER A 37 -1.97 21.56 -10.53
N ALA A 38 -1.62 22.80 -10.81
CA ALA A 38 -2.58 23.83 -11.25
C ALA A 38 -1.97 24.76 -12.30
N PHE A 39 -2.83 25.36 -13.11
CA PHE A 39 -2.48 26.42 -14.05
C PHE A 39 -3.10 27.74 -13.62
N LEU A 40 -2.29 28.80 -13.64
CA LEU A 40 -2.76 30.18 -13.62
C LEU A 40 -3.08 30.58 -15.06
N LEU A 41 -4.35 30.83 -15.34
CA LEU A 41 -4.83 31.22 -16.66
C LEU A 41 -4.37 32.65 -16.99
N LYS A 42 -3.94 32.86 -18.23
CA LYS A 42 -3.64 34.18 -18.77
C LYS A 42 -4.88 34.73 -19.48
N GLU A 43 -5.20 35.98 -19.25
CA GLU A 43 -6.40 36.66 -19.74
C GLU A 43 -6.55 36.67 -21.27
N GLU A 44 -5.42 36.55 -22.00
CA GLU A 44 -5.34 36.69 -23.46
C GLU A 44 -5.51 35.35 -24.22
N LEU A 45 -5.59 34.21 -23.54
CA LEU A 45 -5.61 32.90 -24.18
C LEU A 45 -7.01 32.27 -24.13
N ASN A 46 -7.58 32.00 -25.30
CA ASN A 46 -8.79 31.20 -25.39
C ASN A 46 -8.39 29.70 -25.29
N LEU A 47 -8.49 29.16 -24.07
CA LEU A 47 -8.07 27.79 -23.76
C LEU A 47 -9.27 26.86 -23.58
N ASP A 48 -9.17 25.63 -24.02
CA ASP A 48 -10.13 24.58 -23.72
C ASP A 48 -9.93 24.05 -22.30
N LEU A 49 -10.60 24.65 -21.33
CA LEU A 49 -10.51 24.24 -19.92
C LEU A 49 -10.98 22.80 -19.70
N SER A 50 -11.86 22.28 -20.59
CA SER A 50 -12.31 20.88 -20.48
C SER A 50 -11.16 19.89 -20.73
N GLU A 51 -10.26 20.18 -21.66
CA GLU A 51 -9.08 19.35 -21.91
C GLU A 51 -8.05 19.46 -20.76
N ILE A 52 -7.89 20.65 -20.18
CA ILE A 52 -7.03 20.88 -19.01
C ILE A 52 -7.53 20.07 -17.81
N HIS A 53 -8.84 20.17 -17.50
CA HIS A 53 -9.47 19.44 -16.40
C HIS A 53 -9.45 17.91 -16.63
N LYS A 54 -9.74 17.45 -17.84
CA LYS A 54 -9.68 16.04 -18.21
C LYS A 54 -8.30 15.44 -17.99
N ARG A 55 -7.24 16.23 -18.10
CA ARG A 55 -5.87 15.83 -17.79
C ARG A 55 -5.51 15.92 -16.31
N GLY A 56 -6.45 16.32 -15.46
CA GLY A 56 -6.31 16.33 -14.02
C GLY A 56 -5.58 17.56 -13.47
N PHE A 57 -5.61 18.69 -14.14
CA PHE A 57 -5.09 19.95 -13.61
C PHE A 57 -6.20 20.81 -13.02
N HIS A 58 -5.88 21.56 -11.96
CA HIS A 58 -6.70 22.64 -11.47
C HIS A 58 -6.48 23.91 -12.30
N THR A 59 -7.46 24.78 -12.32
CA THR A 59 -7.37 26.09 -12.99
C THR A 59 -7.67 27.23 -12.03
N LEU A 60 -6.86 28.28 -12.08
CA LEU A 60 -6.97 29.48 -11.28
C LEU A 60 -7.02 30.69 -12.23
N SER A 61 -8.08 31.48 -12.17
CA SER A 61 -8.27 32.69 -12.97
C SER A 61 -8.27 33.94 -12.10
N LYS A 62 -7.87 35.08 -12.65
CA LYS A 62 -8.06 36.39 -12.01
C LYS A 62 -9.41 37.03 -12.35
N ASP A 63 -10.00 36.59 -13.46
CA ASP A 63 -11.32 37.05 -13.89
C ASP A 63 -12.40 36.05 -13.50
N LEU A 64 -13.62 36.52 -13.36
CA LEU A 64 -14.79 35.69 -13.10
C LEU A 64 -15.07 34.82 -14.33
N ASN A 65 -14.60 33.57 -14.27
CA ASN A 65 -14.79 32.57 -15.30
C ASN A 65 -15.39 31.30 -14.66
N ASP A 66 -16.65 31.03 -14.97
CA ASP A 66 -17.41 29.92 -14.38
C ASP A 66 -16.80 28.52 -14.62
N ASN A 67 -15.95 28.39 -15.62
CA ASN A 67 -15.26 27.15 -15.96
C ASN A 67 -13.95 26.94 -15.18
N SER A 68 -13.46 27.93 -14.44
CA SER A 68 -12.28 27.81 -13.60
C SER A 68 -12.61 27.16 -12.25
N ASP A 69 -11.65 26.40 -11.69
CA ASP A 69 -11.82 25.78 -10.36
C ASP A 69 -11.84 26.81 -9.22
N ALA A 70 -11.09 27.91 -9.39
CA ALA A 70 -11.04 28.99 -8.41
C ALA A 70 -10.74 30.36 -9.04
N TRP A 71 -11.00 31.42 -8.27
CA TRP A 71 -10.68 32.78 -8.66
C TRP A 71 -9.69 33.42 -7.69
N MET A 72 -8.71 34.13 -8.26
CA MET A 72 -7.75 34.91 -7.50
C MET A 72 -8.26 36.35 -7.36
N ILE A 73 -8.58 36.75 -6.15
CA ILE A 73 -8.97 38.15 -5.83
C ILE A 73 -7.75 38.89 -5.28
N THR A 74 -7.69 40.17 -5.57
CA THR A 74 -6.64 41.10 -5.16
C THR A 74 -7.27 42.36 -4.57
N ASP A 75 -6.44 43.26 -4.04
CA ASP A 75 -6.88 44.60 -3.57
C ASP A 75 -7.58 45.41 -4.68
N ASP A 76 -7.33 45.06 -5.95
CA ASP A 76 -7.85 45.84 -7.11
C ASP A 76 -9.20 45.31 -7.62
N ASN A 77 -9.45 43.99 -7.59
CA ASN A 77 -10.62 43.35 -8.22
C ASN A 77 -11.64 42.73 -7.24
N TRP A 78 -11.40 42.78 -5.94
CA TRP A 78 -12.23 42.09 -4.96
C TRP A 78 -13.70 42.56 -4.91
N LYS A 79 -13.96 43.79 -5.35
CA LYS A 79 -15.31 44.38 -5.33
C LYS A 79 -16.25 43.77 -6.37
N ASP A 80 -15.68 43.03 -7.35
CA ASP A 80 -16.43 42.36 -8.41
C ASP A 80 -17.01 41.00 -7.96
N PHE A 81 -16.62 40.54 -6.75
CA PHE A 81 -17.04 39.27 -6.17
C PHE A 81 -18.03 39.47 -5.02
N ASP A 82 -18.87 38.46 -4.79
CA ASP A 82 -19.86 38.44 -3.72
C ASP A 82 -19.69 37.22 -2.78
N GLU A 83 -20.47 37.20 -1.69
CA GLU A 83 -20.44 36.15 -0.69
C GLU A 83 -20.80 34.75 -1.24
N LYS A 84 -21.49 34.65 -2.38
CA LYS A 84 -21.86 33.37 -3.00
C LYS A 84 -20.66 32.63 -3.56
N ASN A 85 -19.56 33.36 -3.80
CA ASN A 85 -18.33 32.86 -4.39
C ASN A 85 -17.33 32.30 -3.37
N GLN A 86 -17.59 32.42 -2.08
CA GLN A 86 -16.64 32.12 -0.96
C GLN A 86 -15.82 30.86 -1.11
N LYS A 87 -16.44 29.74 -1.51
CA LYS A 87 -15.76 28.44 -1.62
C LYS A 87 -14.71 28.36 -2.73
N ARG A 88 -14.69 29.32 -3.64
CA ARG A 88 -13.80 29.35 -4.81
C ARG A 88 -12.86 30.55 -4.81
N LEU A 89 -12.86 31.37 -3.76
CA LEU A 89 -12.04 32.60 -3.69
C LEU A 89 -10.69 32.31 -3.03
N ILE A 90 -9.63 32.76 -3.69
CA ILE A 90 -8.27 32.81 -3.18
C ILE A 90 -7.83 34.27 -3.15
N TYR A 91 -7.62 34.81 -1.96
CA TYR A 91 -7.20 36.22 -1.81
C TYR A 91 -5.68 36.35 -1.84
N LEU A 92 -5.15 37.12 -2.78
CA LEU A 92 -3.74 37.48 -2.85
C LEU A 92 -3.45 38.72 -2.03
N TYR A 93 -2.91 38.54 -0.83
CA TYR A 93 -2.52 39.63 0.06
C TYR A 93 -1.23 40.33 -0.40
N LYS A 94 -1.29 41.67 -0.57
CA LYS A 94 -0.18 42.51 -1.03
C LYS A 94 0.27 43.56 0.00
N ASN A 95 0.21 43.25 1.29
CA ASN A 95 0.61 44.11 2.41
C ASN A 95 -0.32 45.29 2.73
N ASN A 96 -1.56 45.34 2.25
CA ASN A 96 -2.56 46.30 2.66
C ASN A 96 -3.49 45.69 3.72
N LYS A 97 -3.24 45.97 5.00
CA LYS A 97 -3.94 45.38 6.14
C LYS A 97 -5.42 45.79 6.19
N GLU A 98 -5.75 47.06 5.87
CA GLU A 98 -7.09 47.56 5.93
C GLU A 98 -8.00 46.91 4.89
N ILE A 99 -7.53 46.83 3.65
CA ILE A 99 -8.24 46.15 2.57
C ILE A 99 -8.33 44.64 2.84
N ALA A 100 -7.28 44.05 3.37
CA ALA A 100 -7.29 42.62 3.70
C ALA A 100 -8.35 42.27 4.75
N LEU A 101 -8.50 43.08 5.79
CA LEU A 101 -9.54 42.87 6.81
C LEU A 101 -10.94 43.03 6.22
N GLU A 102 -11.15 44.02 5.34
CA GLU A 102 -12.42 44.22 4.66
C GLU A 102 -12.79 43.08 3.72
N ILE A 103 -11.81 42.55 2.95
CA ILE A 103 -12.02 41.40 2.09
C ILE A 103 -12.35 40.13 2.91
N ILE A 104 -11.63 39.91 4.01
CA ILE A 104 -11.85 38.75 4.89
C ILE A 104 -13.25 38.82 5.51
N ASP A 105 -13.63 39.97 6.01
CA ASP A 105 -14.91 40.18 6.68
C ASP A 105 -16.08 40.01 5.69
N ARG A 106 -15.97 40.61 4.51
CA ARG A 106 -17.03 40.62 3.50
C ARG A 106 -17.11 39.32 2.68
N LEU A 107 -16.00 38.83 2.19
CA LEU A 107 -15.96 37.74 1.21
C LEU A 107 -15.56 36.36 1.81
N SER A 108 -14.96 36.37 2.98
CA SER A 108 -14.53 35.13 3.65
C SER A 108 -13.81 34.12 2.69
N PRO A 109 -12.70 34.49 2.03
CA PRO A 109 -12.06 33.66 1.03
C PRO A 109 -11.60 32.32 1.64
N SER A 110 -11.61 31.26 0.86
CA SER A 110 -11.21 29.91 1.30
C SER A 110 -9.71 29.83 1.61
N THR A 111 -8.91 30.64 0.96
CA THR A 111 -7.44 30.68 1.14
C THR A 111 -6.96 32.13 1.04
N ILE A 112 -6.05 32.51 1.93
CA ILE A 112 -5.30 33.76 1.84
C ILE A 112 -3.89 33.43 1.36
N LEU A 113 -3.52 33.94 0.21
CA LEU A 113 -2.21 33.76 -0.39
C LEU A 113 -1.35 35.00 -0.13
N VAL A 114 -0.18 34.81 0.45
CA VAL A 114 0.72 35.90 0.81
C VAL A 114 1.88 35.96 -0.16
N SER A 115 2.07 37.07 -0.87
CA SER A 115 2.99 37.16 -2.00
C SER A 115 4.40 37.67 -1.68
N LYS A 116 4.69 38.24 -0.56
CA LYS A 116 6.03 38.57 -0.01
C LYS A 116 5.85 39.11 1.38
N THR A 117 6.57 38.62 2.37
CA THR A 117 6.27 39.01 3.73
C THR A 117 7.30 39.92 4.34
N SER A 118 6.85 41.09 4.68
CA SER A 118 7.40 41.85 5.80
C SER A 118 6.57 41.73 7.09
N ASP A 119 5.40 41.07 7.07
CA ASP A 119 4.40 41.18 8.14
C ASP A 119 3.83 39.85 8.61
N LEU A 120 4.71 38.98 9.12
CA LEU A 120 4.35 37.69 9.70
C LEU A 120 3.37 37.84 10.89
N GLU A 121 3.48 38.91 11.70
CA GLU A 121 2.58 39.14 12.85
C GLU A 121 1.13 39.34 12.42
N PHE A 122 0.91 40.09 11.35
CA PHE A 122 -0.43 40.26 10.79
C PHE A 122 -1.01 38.94 10.30
N ILE A 123 -0.22 38.16 9.58
CA ILE A 123 -0.63 36.84 9.07
C ILE A 123 -0.98 35.90 10.23
N TYR A 124 -0.18 35.86 11.28
CA TYR A 124 -0.52 35.12 12.50
C TYR A 124 -1.82 35.61 13.15
N SER A 125 -2.05 36.91 13.18
CA SER A 125 -3.27 37.48 13.76
C SER A 125 -4.51 37.09 12.99
N ILE A 126 -4.41 36.95 11.66
CA ILE A 126 -5.50 36.51 10.79
C ILE A 126 -5.72 34.99 10.96
N ASN A 127 -4.68 34.18 11.00
CA ASN A 127 -4.78 32.73 11.19
C ASN A 127 -5.49 32.33 12.50
N THR A 128 -5.35 33.12 13.56
CA THR A 128 -6.02 32.83 14.84
C THR A 128 -7.50 33.21 14.89
N LYS A 129 -7.94 34.07 13.98
CA LYS A 129 -9.32 34.59 13.95
C LYS A 129 -10.23 33.97 12.90
N VAL A 130 -9.66 33.32 11.91
CA VAL A 130 -10.36 32.84 10.71
C VAL A 130 -10.11 31.37 10.47
N LYS A 131 -11.14 30.62 10.11
CA LYS A 131 -11.06 29.19 9.75
C LYS A 131 -10.35 28.92 8.40
N PHE A 132 -9.50 29.84 7.95
CA PHE A 132 -8.91 29.79 6.63
C PHE A 132 -7.47 29.29 6.65
N MET A 133 -7.07 28.74 5.54
CA MET A 133 -5.72 28.30 5.29
C MET A 133 -4.91 29.49 4.74
N THR A 134 -3.82 29.85 5.42
CA THR A 134 -2.88 30.85 4.92
C THR A 134 -1.78 30.15 4.13
N SER A 135 -1.73 30.43 2.84
CA SER A 135 -0.71 29.91 1.93
C SER A 135 0.29 30.99 1.60
N VAL A 136 1.56 30.61 1.48
CA VAL A 136 2.61 31.53 1.08
C VAL A 136 3.09 31.19 -0.32
N TYR A 137 3.22 32.22 -1.14
CA TYR A 137 3.82 32.12 -2.46
C TYR A 137 5.34 32.04 -2.34
N VAL A 138 5.94 30.99 -2.88
CA VAL A 138 7.36 30.70 -2.68
C VAL A 138 8.04 30.41 -4.01
N ASP A 139 9.11 31.15 -4.28
CA ASP A 139 9.89 31.01 -5.51
C ASP A 139 11.17 30.18 -5.30
N THR A 140 11.69 30.12 -4.07
CA THR A 140 12.96 29.43 -3.76
C THR A 140 12.81 28.47 -2.57
N VAL A 141 13.71 27.46 -2.51
CA VAL A 141 13.78 26.53 -1.37
C VAL A 141 14.14 27.25 -0.08
N GLU A 142 15.03 28.23 -0.13
CA GLU A 142 15.41 29.04 1.05
C GLU A 142 14.23 29.80 1.65
N ASP A 143 13.39 30.42 0.81
CA ASP A 143 12.20 31.12 1.27
C ASP A 143 11.17 30.15 1.82
N ALA A 144 10.98 28.98 1.18
CA ALA A 144 10.14 27.92 1.72
C ALA A 144 10.54 27.53 3.14
N ILE A 145 11.82 27.33 3.40
CA ILE A 145 12.33 26.97 4.72
C ILE A 145 12.07 28.08 5.75
N LYS A 146 12.32 29.34 5.40
CA LYS A 146 12.05 30.49 6.29
C LYS A 146 10.58 30.54 6.73
N PHE A 147 9.66 30.31 5.79
CA PHE A 147 8.22 30.30 6.08
C PHE A 147 7.81 29.08 6.91
N ILE A 148 8.35 27.91 6.62
CA ILE A 148 8.14 26.69 7.39
C ILE A 148 8.61 26.89 8.83
N ASP A 149 9.79 27.47 9.03
CA ASP A 149 10.34 27.77 10.36
C ASP A 149 9.50 28.79 11.12
N SER A 150 8.85 29.70 10.40
CA SER A 150 7.91 30.66 10.98
C SER A 150 6.53 30.06 11.28
N GLY A 151 6.33 28.75 11.08
CA GLY A 151 5.08 28.06 11.43
C GLY A 151 4.04 27.98 10.30
N ILE A 152 4.35 28.42 9.09
CA ILE A 152 3.45 28.29 7.94
C ILE A 152 3.53 26.86 7.40
N SER A 153 2.38 26.24 7.25
CA SER A 153 2.25 24.83 6.85
C SER A 153 1.70 24.64 5.43
N ASP A 154 1.48 25.71 4.70
CA ASP A 154 0.89 25.65 3.36
C ASP A 154 1.65 26.53 2.37
N LEU A 155 2.05 25.95 1.25
CA LEU A 155 2.89 26.60 0.25
C LEU A 155 2.26 26.56 -1.14
N MET A 156 2.32 27.65 -1.87
CA MET A 156 2.07 27.70 -3.31
C MET A 156 3.39 27.86 -4.04
N LEU A 157 3.79 26.83 -4.80
CA LEU A 157 5.06 26.77 -5.48
C LEU A 157 4.91 27.21 -6.92
N ARG A 158 5.48 28.39 -7.25
CA ARG A 158 5.48 28.92 -8.61
C ARG A 158 6.74 28.46 -9.35
N ASP A 159 6.52 27.94 -10.55
CA ASP A 159 7.62 27.55 -11.46
C ASP A 159 8.69 26.59 -10.90
N TRP A 160 8.41 25.94 -9.79
CA TRP A 160 9.34 25.01 -9.16
C TRP A 160 9.62 23.78 -10.03
N SER A 161 10.91 23.45 -10.15
CA SER A 161 11.37 22.20 -10.76
C SER A 161 11.11 21.00 -9.81
N SER A 162 11.15 19.80 -10.35
CA SER A 162 11.09 18.58 -9.53
C SER A 162 12.28 18.50 -8.57
N ASP A 163 13.44 19.01 -8.98
CA ASP A 163 14.65 19.00 -8.15
C ASP A 163 14.52 19.90 -6.91
N GLN A 164 13.92 21.07 -7.06
CA GLN A 164 13.63 21.96 -5.93
C GLN A 164 12.66 21.34 -4.92
N ILE A 165 11.65 20.62 -5.40
CA ILE A 165 10.73 19.89 -4.53
C ILE A 165 11.46 18.75 -3.80
N GLN A 166 12.35 18.02 -4.50
CA GLN A 166 13.18 16.99 -3.89
C GLN A 166 14.16 17.57 -2.87
N GLU A 167 14.75 18.72 -3.16
CA GLU A 167 15.64 19.42 -2.24
C GLU A 167 14.89 19.79 -0.96
N LEU A 168 13.68 20.37 -1.05
CA LEU A 168 12.86 20.67 0.11
C LEU A 168 12.52 19.40 0.93
N GLN A 169 12.29 18.26 0.27
CA GLN A 169 12.03 16.99 0.94
C GLN A 169 13.24 16.40 1.67
N ARG A 170 14.46 16.82 1.32
CA ARG A 170 15.68 16.35 1.99
C ARG A 170 15.89 16.98 3.38
N PHE A 171 15.18 18.05 3.69
CA PHE A 171 15.25 18.64 5.03
C PHE A 171 14.53 17.75 6.04
N ASP A 172 15.25 17.41 7.11
CA ASP A 172 14.71 16.57 8.18
C ASP A 172 13.46 17.20 8.80
N GLY A 173 12.41 16.40 8.88
CA GLY A 173 11.16 16.82 9.50
C GLY A 173 10.14 17.48 8.57
N ILE A 174 10.41 17.62 7.28
CA ILE A 174 9.44 18.14 6.31
C ILE A 174 8.73 17.01 5.58
N ASN A 175 7.40 16.95 5.70
CA ASN A 175 6.54 16.05 4.93
C ASN A 175 5.69 16.87 3.98
N LEU A 176 5.77 16.55 2.70
CA LEU A 176 5.06 17.27 1.66
C LEU A 176 3.78 16.53 1.25
N TYR A 177 2.65 17.21 1.37
CA TYR A 177 1.34 16.78 0.92
C TYR A 177 0.88 17.63 -0.26
N GLU A 178 0.18 17.01 -1.19
CA GLU A 178 -0.51 17.75 -2.24
C GLU A 178 -1.82 18.34 -1.71
N ARG A 179 -2.36 19.34 -2.39
CA ARG A 179 -3.64 19.96 -2.03
C ARG A 179 -4.48 20.25 -3.27
N THR A 180 -5.78 20.44 -3.07
CA THR A 180 -6.63 21.15 -4.03
C THR A 180 -6.38 22.66 -3.93
N LEU A 181 -6.98 23.45 -4.81
CA LEU A 181 -6.94 24.91 -4.66
C LEU A 181 -7.58 25.38 -3.34
N MET A 182 -8.49 24.58 -2.77
CA MET A 182 -9.29 24.98 -1.61
C MET A 182 -8.86 24.34 -0.30
N SER A 183 -8.32 23.14 -0.34
CA SER A 183 -7.98 22.39 0.88
C SER A 183 -6.79 21.46 0.71
N PRO A 184 -6.00 21.23 1.77
CA PRO A 184 -4.95 20.22 1.75
C PRO A 184 -5.55 18.82 1.69
N ILE A 185 -4.79 17.89 1.11
CA ILE A 185 -5.15 16.49 1.00
C ILE A 185 -4.14 15.70 1.81
N PHE A 186 -4.55 15.18 2.96
CA PHE A 186 -3.68 14.47 3.89
C PHE A 186 -3.81 12.94 3.82
N SER A 187 -4.81 12.44 3.07
CA SER A 187 -5.03 11.00 2.95
C SER A 187 -5.48 10.59 1.56
N ILE A 188 -5.35 9.30 1.26
CA ILE A 188 -5.87 8.72 0.01
C ILE A 188 -7.39 8.80 -0.07
N ASP A 189 -8.08 8.69 1.08
CA ASP A 189 -9.55 8.83 1.15
C ASP A 189 -10.01 10.23 0.80
N GLU A 190 -9.38 11.26 1.36
CA GLU A 190 -9.67 12.66 1.00
C GLU A 190 -9.44 12.89 -0.49
N ALA A 191 -8.32 12.40 -1.04
CA ALA A 191 -8.02 12.52 -2.46
C ALA A 191 -9.08 11.82 -3.33
N ARG A 192 -9.59 10.66 -2.90
CA ARG A 192 -10.62 9.92 -3.62
C ARG A 192 -11.96 10.68 -3.68
N ASN A 193 -12.28 11.41 -2.62
CA ASN A 193 -13.53 12.14 -2.51
C ASN A 193 -13.46 13.53 -3.16
N GLU A 194 -12.31 14.20 -3.10
CA GLU A 194 -12.12 15.57 -3.54
C GLU A 194 -11.67 15.71 -5.00
N PHE A 195 -10.95 14.72 -5.53
CA PHE A 195 -10.45 14.76 -6.90
C PHE A 195 -11.40 14.06 -7.87
N ASP A 196 -11.48 14.59 -9.10
CA ASP A 196 -11.96 13.80 -10.22
C ASP A 196 -11.04 12.60 -10.48
N LYS A 197 -11.54 11.65 -11.27
CA LYS A 197 -10.86 10.37 -11.50
C LYS A 197 -9.43 10.50 -12.03
N GLU A 198 -9.18 11.45 -12.93
CA GLU A 198 -7.85 11.64 -13.54
C GLU A 198 -6.87 12.27 -12.55
N ARG A 199 -7.32 13.25 -11.76
CA ARG A 199 -6.54 13.87 -10.68
C ARG A 199 -6.22 12.85 -9.60
N TYR A 200 -7.19 12.04 -9.21
CA TYR A 200 -7.01 11.00 -8.21
C TYR A 200 -5.93 9.98 -8.65
N PHE A 201 -5.97 9.48 -9.89
CA PHE A 201 -4.95 8.56 -10.36
C PHE A 201 -3.57 9.20 -10.47
N ARG A 202 -3.49 10.45 -10.88
CA ARG A 202 -2.23 11.20 -10.88
C ARG A 202 -1.66 11.35 -9.46
N TYR A 203 -2.51 11.62 -8.49
CA TYR A 203 -2.15 11.69 -7.08
C TYR A 203 -1.59 10.34 -6.60
N LEU A 204 -2.29 9.24 -6.84
CA LEU A 204 -1.84 7.89 -6.46
C LEU A 204 -0.46 7.55 -7.00
N ASN A 205 -0.16 7.89 -8.25
CA ASN A 205 1.13 7.55 -8.88
C ASN A 205 2.36 8.18 -8.20
N THR A 206 2.14 9.20 -7.38
CA THR A 206 3.20 9.98 -6.72
C THR A 206 3.13 9.91 -5.20
N ARG A 207 2.31 9.02 -4.65
CA ARG A 207 2.08 8.90 -3.20
C ARG A 207 2.31 7.47 -2.71
N ASN A 208 2.46 7.35 -1.41
CA ASN A 208 2.31 6.10 -0.69
C ASN A 208 0.91 6.04 -0.02
N VAL A 209 0.57 4.94 0.62
CA VAL A 209 -0.75 4.71 1.24
C VAL A 209 -1.08 5.75 2.32
N ARG A 210 -0.06 6.28 2.98
CA ARG A 210 -0.21 7.33 4.01
C ARG A 210 -0.31 8.75 3.43
N GLY A 211 -0.36 8.90 2.10
CA GLY A 211 -0.48 10.18 1.42
C GLY A 211 0.84 10.93 1.22
N PHE A 212 1.98 10.41 1.68
CA PHE A 212 3.28 11.06 1.50
C PHE A 212 3.75 10.96 0.05
N ARG A 213 4.39 12.03 -0.42
CA ARG A 213 4.98 12.06 -1.76
C ARG A 213 6.06 10.99 -1.90
N ARG A 214 6.07 10.35 -3.06
CA ARG A 214 7.01 9.29 -3.40
C ARG A 214 7.62 9.51 -4.78
N GLU A 215 8.94 9.39 -4.87
CA GLU A 215 9.66 9.44 -6.13
C GLU A 215 9.73 8.05 -6.77
N LYS A 216 9.61 7.99 -8.10
CA LYS A 216 9.69 6.72 -8.87
C LYS A 216 11.04 6.03 -8.76
N THR A 217 12.09 6.77 -8.41
CA THR A 217 13.46 6.27 -8.21
C THR A 217 13.67 5.59 -6.86
N GLN A 218 12.77 5.79 -5.90
CA GLN A 218 12.86 5.18 -4.58
C GLN A 218 12.68 3.66 -4.64
N TRP A 219 13.11 3.00 -3.56
CA TRP A 219 12.92 1.56 -3.38
C TRP A 219 11.44 1.17 -3.48
N SER A 220 11.20 0.01 -4.07
CA SER A 220 9.88 -0.60 -4.11
C SER A 220 10.02 -2.13 -4.05
N PRO A 221 8.98 -2.84 -3.61
CA PRO A 221 8.99 -4.30 -3.60
C PRO A 221 9.35 -4.88 -4.97
N GLY A 222 10.17 -5.91 -4.99
CA GLY A 222 10.64 -6.58 -6.20
C GLY A 222 11.68 -5.82 -7.02
N SER A 223 12.10 -4.63 -6.61
CA SER A 223 12.94 -3.76 -7.47
C SER A 223 14.44 -4.08 -7.45
N GLY A 224 14.94 -5.04 -6.68
CA GLY A 224 16.37 -5.27 -6.50
C GLY A 224 17.19 -4.09 -5.96
N LYS A 225 16.57 -2.94 -5.69
CA LYS A 225 17.23 -1.76 -5.11
C LYS A 225 17.54 -1.96 -3.64
N LYS A 226 18.61 -1.29 -3.18
CA LYS A 226 18.98 -1.31 -1.76
C LYS A 226 17.84 -0.76 -0.90
N ILE A 227 17.51 -1.49 0.14
CA ILE A 227 16.50 -1.08 1.12
C ILE A 227 16.96 0.18 1.84
N PRO A 228 16.13 1.23 1.91
CA PRO A 228 16.46 2.45 2.62
C PRO A 228 16.58 2.18 4.13
N LYS A 229 17.37 2.99 4.83
CA LYS A 229 17.31 3.03 6.29
C LYS A 229 15.92 3.55 6.68
N LEU A 230 15.36 3.00 7.74
CA LEU A 230 14.18 3.61 8.37
C LEU A 230 14.61 5.01 8.82
N ASN A 231 14.09 6.02 8.14
CA ASN A 231 14.41 7.39 8.47
C ASN A 231 13.83 7.70 9.84
N GLY A 232 14.67 8.17 10.75
CA GLY A 232 14.26 8.57 12.10
C GLY A 232 13.46 9.88 12.11
N PHE A 233 12.44 10.03 11.26
CA PHE A 233 11.55 11.19 11.27
C PHE A 233 10.74 11.21 12.56
N THR A 234 10.90 12.27 13.35
CA THR A 234 10.08 12.50 14.54
C THR A 234 8.83 13.28 14.14
N PHE A 235 7.67 12.66 14.26
CA PHE A 235 6.40 13.38 14.19
C PHE A 235 6.04 13.92 15.57
N ASN A 236 5.84 15.22 15.65
CA ASN A 236 5.16 15.83 16.78
C ASN A 236 3.69 16.03 16.38
N ASN A 237 2.90 14.97 16.44
CA ASN A 237 1.47 14.99 16.08
C ASN A 237 0.59 15.48 17.23
N LYS A 238 1.02 16.54 17.96
CA LYS A 238 0.15 17.13 18.99
C LYS A 238 -1.07 17.90 18.45
N SER A 239 -1.18 18.09 17.13
CA SER A 239 -2.18 19.01 16.57
C SER A 239 -3.38 18.38 15.85
N GLN A 240 -3.42 17.06 15.59
CA GLN A 240 -4.51 16.45 14.81
C GLN A 240 -5.23 15.25 15.45
N PHE A 241 -4.72 14.69 16.51
CA PHE A 241 -5.39 13.56 17.17
C PHE A 241 -5.63 13.89 18.63
N ASN A 242 -6.92 13.94 19.01
CA ASN A 242 -7.35 14.04 20.39
C ASN A 242 -6.70 12.95 21.24
N HIS A 243 -5.80 13.35 22.15
CA HIS A 243 -5.45 12.71 23.42
C HIS A 243 -5.05 11.23 23.49
N ILE A 244 -4.90 10.47 22.39
CA ILE A 244 -4.42 9.09 22.46
C ILE A 244 -2.89 9.11 22.31
N ASP A 245 -2.19 8.77 23.39
CA ASP A 245 -0.75 8.67 23.40
C ASP A 245 -0.32 7.29 22.85
N ILE A 246 0.41 7.28 21.73
CA ILE A 246 0.93 6.06 21.11
C ILE A 246 1.79 5.26 22.11
N ASP A 247 2.56 5.94 22.97
CA ASP A 247 3.42 5.29 23.96
C ASP A 247 2.61 4.52 25.00
N VAL A 248 1.43 5.03 25.36
CA VAL A 248 0.49 4.32 26.24
C VAL A 248 -0.04 3.07 25.57
N ILE A 249 -0.51 3.17 24.32
CA ILE A 249 -1.00 2.00 23.57
C ILE A 249 0.09 0.92 23.47
N LEU A 250 1.32 1.30 23.13
CA LEU A 250 2.43 0.36 22.96
C LEU A 250 2.82 -0.32 24.29
N LYS A 251 2.74 0.40 25.39
CA LYS A 251 2.95 -0.16 26.73
C LYS A 251 1.86 -1.14 27.10
N ASP A 252 0.60 -0.76 26.95
CA ASP A 252 -0.54 -1.60 27.29
C ASP A 252 -0.55 -2.91 26.47
N VAL A 253 -0.11 -2.84 25.22
CA VAL A 253 0.05 -4.02 24.34
C VAL A 253 1.06 -5.02 24.92
N LEU A 254 2.19 -4.56 25.48
CA LEU A 254 3.15 -5.44 26.15
C LEU A 254 2.58 -6.07 27.42
N ASP A 255 1.65 -5.39 28.08
CA ASP A 255 0.92 -5.90 29.25
C ASP A 255 -0.27 -6.83 28.84
N GLY A 256 -0.42 -7.15 27.55
CA GLY A 256 -1.41 -8.09 27.01
C GLY A 256 -2.72 -7.46 26.50
N TYR A 257 -2.78 -6.12 26.45
CA TYR A 257 -3.95 -5.43 25.88
C TYR A 257 -4.09 -5.70 24.38
N GLN A 258 -5.31 -5.98 23.96
CA GLN A 258 -5.65 -6.17 22.55
C GLN A 258 -6.21 -4.86 21.96
N ILE A 259 -5.47 -4.24 21.07
CA ILE A 259 -5.87 -2.97 20.47
C ILE A 259 -7.16 -3.06 19.64
N SER A 260 -7.94 -1.99 19.68
CA SER A 260 -9.12 -1.77 18.88
C SER A 260 -8.78 -1.41 17.43
N ASP A 261 -9.79 -1.41 16.55
CA ASP A 261 -9.62 -1.00 15.14
C ASP A 261 -9.28 0.50 15.03
N GLU A 262 -9.81 1.34 15.92
CA GLU A 262 -9.48 2.77 15.95
C GLU A 262 -8.02 3.02 16.40
N GLU A 263 -7.54 2.29 17.39
CA GLU A 263 -6.14 2.37 17.81
C GLU A 263 -5.20 1.85 16.71
N LEU A 264 -5.57 0.76 16.03
CA LEU A 264 -4.85 0.26 14.86
C LEU A 264 -4.76 1.33 13.76
N LYS A 265 -5.85 2.04 13.49
CA LYS A 265 -5.91 3.14 12.52
C LYS A 265 -4.97 4.29 12.90
N ILE A 266 -4.91 4.62 14.18
CA ILE A 266 -3.98 5.64 14.71
C ILE A 266 -2.53 5.18 14.50
N LEU A 267 -2.21 3.94 14.84
CA LEU A 267 -0.88 3.37 14.66
C LEU A 267 -0.45 3.31 13.20
N PHE A 268 -1.35 2.98 12.26
CA PHE A 268 -1.05 3.02 10.82
C PHE A 268 -0.75 4.43 10.29
N LYS A 269 -1.31 5.47 10.90
CA LYS A 269 -1.00 6.87 10.55
C LYS A 269 0.34 7.36 11.10
N THR A 270 1.00 6.55 11.91
CA THR A 270 2.28 6.87 12.52
C THR A 270 3.42 6.93 11.48
N ALA A 271 4.39 7.78 11.73
CA ALA A 271 5.57 7.90 10.88
C ALA A 271 6.83 8.26 11.68
N GLY A 272 7.99 8.19 11.04
CA GLY A 272 9.26 8.58 11.63
C GLY A 272 9.77 7.61 12.70
N LYS A 273 10.38 8.15 13.75
CA LYS A 273 10.99 7.36 14.83
C LYS A 273 10.00 6.43 15.52
N LYS A 274 8.73 6.80 15.58
CA LYS A 274 7.67 5.97 16.17
C LYS A 274 7.44 4.66 15.44
N ILE A 275 7.80 4.53 14.16
CA ILE A 275 7.77 3.24 13.45
C ILE A 275 8.79 2.27 14.08
N ASN A 276 9.96 2.78 14.50
CA ASN A 276 10.94 1.95 15.19
C ASN A 276 10.43 1.50 16.57
N ASP A 277 9.71 2.36 17.29
CA ASP A 277 9.12 2.02 18.59
C ASP A 277 8.06 0.92 18.40
N ILE A 278 7.19 1.04 17.41
CA ILE A 278 6.20 0.01 17.02
C ILE A 278 6.89 -1.31 16.62
N ALA A 279 7.95 -1.23 15.80
CA ALA A 279 8.71 -2.42 15.39
C ALA A 279 9.40 -3.09 16.58
N THR A 280 9.92 -2.31 17.54
CA THR A 280 10.54 -2.82 18.76
C THR A 280 9.53 -3.57 19.62
N VAL A 281 8.34 -3.00 19.85
CA VAL A 281 7.27 -3.67 20.60
C VAL A 281 6.79 -4.94 19.87
N ALA A 282 6.64 -4.88 18.55
CA ALA A 282 6.29 -6.07 17.77
C ALA A 282 7.34 -7.19 17.88
N ASN A 283 8.63 -6.82 17.87
CA ASN A 283 9.71 -7.78 18.05
C ASN A 283 9.74 -8.38 19.48
N GLU A 284 9.43 -7.58 20.49
CA GLU A 284 9.31 -8.05 21.89
C GLU A 284 8.15 -9.04 22.04
N LEU A 285 6.97 -8.72 21.51
CA LEU A 285 5.83 -9.64 21.48
C LEU A 285 6.17 -10.96 20.77
N ASN A 286 6.89 -10.85 19.64
CA ASN A 286 7.37 -12.04 18.94
C ASN A 286 8.33 -12.86 19.81
N PHE A 287 9.24 -12.19 20.51
CA PHE A 287 10.19 -12.87 21.40
C PHE A 287 9.49 -13.57 22.57
N ILE A 288 8.49 -12.92 23.20
CA ILE A 288 7.69 -13.50 24.26
C ILE A 288 6.99 -14.78 23.77
N LYS A 289 6.46 -14.78 22.53
CA LYS A 289 5.69 -15.90 21.98
C LYS A 289 6.54 -17.02 21.39
N ASN A 290 7.55 -16.68 20.59
CA ASN A 290 8.30 -17.60 19.74
C ASN A 290 9.78 -17.71 20.13
N GLY A 291 10.24 -16.93 21.12
CA GLY A 291 11.67 -16.81 21.43
C GLY A 291 12.45 -16.23 20.24
N ASN A 292 13.66 -16.75 20.03
CA ASN A 292 14.49 -16.40 18.88
C ASN A 292 14.27 -17.28 17.65
N ASN A 293 13.24 -18.13 17.66
CA ASN A 293 13.00 -19.07 16.58
C ASN A 293 12.36 -18.36 15.38
N VAL A 294 12.87 -18.68 14.18
CA VAL A 294 12.32 -18.26 12.90
C VAL A 294 12.12 -19.49 12.04
N SER A 295 10.88 -19.68 11.61
CA SER A 295 10.50 -20.85 10.86
C SER A 295 10.53 -20.65 9.34
N TYR A 296 10.67 -21.77 8.63
CA TYR A 296 10.54 -21.86 7.18
C TYR A 296 10.08 -23.28 6.81
N VAL A 297 9.57 -23.47 5.59
CA VAL A 297 9.13 -24.78 5.07
C VAL A 297 9.82 -25.08 3.74
N ILE A 298 10.13 -26.36 3.48
CA ILE A 298 10.59 -26.79 2.16
C ILE A 298 9.35 -27.16 1.35
N ASN A 299 9.06 -26.38 0.31
CA ASN A 299 7.90 -26.56 -0.55
C ASN A 299 8.18 -26.23 -2.01
N ARG A 300 7.26 -26.63 -2.87
CA ARG A 300 7.26 -26.29 -4.29
C ARG A 300 5.96 -25.60 -4.68
N ASN A 301 6.08 -24.47 -5.38
CA ASN A 301 4.96 -23.86 -6.09
C ASN A 301 4.70 -24.57 -7.40
N ILE A 302 3.46 -24.98 -7.63
CA ILE A 302 3.00 -25.52 -8.91
C ILE A 302 1.88 -24.63 -9.44
N ASN A 303 2.27 -23.70 -10.30
CA ASN A 303 1.31 -22.86 -11.00
C ASN A 303 0.86 -23.60 -12.26
N TYR A 304 -0.25 -24.35 -12.17
CA TYR A 304 -0.69 -25.29 -13.21
C TYR A 304 -1.22 -24.58 -14.47
N THR A 305 -1.59 -23.29 -14.41
CA THR A 305 -1.91 -22.45 -15.57
C THR A 305 -1.78 -20.97 -15.27
N ASN A 306 -1.36 -20.18 -16.25
CA ASN A 306 -1.45 -18.71 -16.20
C ASN A 306 -2.65 -18.19 -17.01
N GLN A 307 -3.44 -19.06 -17.66
CA GLN A 307 -4.64 -18.66 -18.36
C GLN A 307 -5.76 -18.36 -17.35
N CYS A 308 -6.33 -17.16 -17.45
CA CYS A 308 -7.35 -16.70 -16.53
C CYS A 308 -8.33 -15.78 -17.24
N TYR A 309 -9.62 -15.98 -17.04
CA TYR A 309 -10.64 -15.09 -17.61
C TYR A 309 -10.94 -13.87 -16.72
N TYR A 310 -10.50 -13.87 -15.47
CA TYR A 310 -10.63 -12.72 -14.58
C TYR A 310 -9.68 -11.58 -14.96
N LYS A 311 -10.15 -10.34 -14.84
CA LYS A 311 -9.41 -9.13 -15.25
C LYS A 311 -8.89 -8.35 -14.04
N CYS A 312 -8.11 -9.01 -13.19
CA CYS A 312 -7.52 -8.36 -12.03
C CYS A 312 -6.50 -7.30 -12.45
N GLY A 313 -6.73 -6.04 -12.10
CA GLY A 313 -5.86 -4.93 -12.48
C GLY A 313 -4.43 -5.05 -11.95
N PHE A 314 -4.22 -5.75 -10.84
CA PHE A 314 -2.89 -5.94 -10.23
C PHE A 314 -2.10 -7.12 -10.82
N CYS A 315 -2.72 -8.06 -11.51
CA CYS A 315 -2.13 -9.35 -11.84
C CYS A 315 -1.27 -9.30 -13.11
N GLY A 316 0.05 -9.34 -12.96
CA GLY A 316 0.99 -9.49 -14.08
C GLY A 316 1.09 -10.93 -14.61
N PHE A 317 0.64 -11.92 -13.84
CA PHE A 317 0.71 -13.33 -14.18
C PHE A 317 -0.40 -13.79 -15.13
N SER A 318 -1.61 -13.28 -14.96
CA SER A 318 -2.79 -13.66 -15.76
C SER A 318 -2.60 -13.36 -17.23
N LYS A 319 -2.91 -14.35 -18.09
CA LYS A 319 -2.90 -14.23 -19.55
C LYS A 319 -4.26 -14.62 -20.12
N GLY A 320 -4.75 -13.83 -21.07
CA GLY A 320 -5.91 -14.24 -21.85
C GLY A 320 -5.52 -15.35 -22.87
N PRO A 321 -6.48 -16.19 -23.31
CA PRO A 321 -6.20 -17.30 -24.24
C PRO A 321 -5.53 -16.87 -25.56
N ASN A 322 -5.76 -15.63 -26.00
CA ASN A 322 -5.27 -15.06 -27.26
C ASN A 322 -4.21 -13.96 -27.07
N SER A 323 -3.54 -13.91 -25.94
CA SER A 323 -2.51 -12.90 -25.65
C SER A 323 -1.21 -13.20 -26.39
N LEU A 324 -1.01 -12.60 -27.58
CA LEU A 324 0.12 -12.91 -28.47
C LEU A 324 1.41 -12.12 -28.19
N ASN A 325 1.35 -10.98 -27.46
CA ASN A 325 2.45 -10.03 -27.33
C ASN A 325 2.96 -9.88 -25.88
N LEU A 326 3.06 -10.97 -25.13
CA LEU A 326 3.45 -10.94 -23.71
C LEU A 326 4.81 -11.56 -23.50
N LYS A 327 5.54 -11.09 -22.46
CA LYS A 327 6.84 -11.67 -22.04
C LYS A 327 6.75 -13.17 -21.76
N GLU A 328 5.59 -13.64 -21.31
CA GLU A 328 5.30 -15.07 -21.09
C GLU A 328 4.08 -15.47 -21.89
N LYS A 329 4.16 -16.61 -22.56
CA LYS A 329 3.03 -17.17 -23.32
C LYS A 329 1.97 -17.76 -22.38
N PRO A 330 0.67 -17.79 -22.80
CA PRO A 330 -0.32 -18.60 -22.13
C PRO A 330 0.12 -20.07 -22.07
N TYR A 331 -0.06 -20.71 -20.92
CA TYR A 331 0.23 -22.13 -20.73
C TYR A 331 -0.78 -22.78 -19.81
N SER A 332 -0.93 -24.09 -19.96
CA SER A 332 -1.56 -25.00 -19.01
C SER A 332 -0.74 -26.28 -19.00
N ILE A 333 -0.49 -26.82 -17.83
CA ILE A 333 0.13 -28.12 -17.68
C ILE A 333 -0.96 -29.15 -17.35
N ASP A 334 -0.80 -30.36 -17.82
CA ASP A 334 -1.72 -31.44 -17.49
C ASP A 334 -1.55 -31.95 -16.06
N ILE A 335 -2.50 -32.76 -15.61
CA ILE A 335 -2.47 -33.30 -14.24
C ILE A 335 -1.29 -34.24 -14.05
N GLU A 336 -0.93 -34.98 -15.07
CA GLU A 336 0.22 -35.91 -15.08
C GLU A 336 1.52 -35.15 -14.80
N GLU A 337 1.73 -33.99 -15.39
CA GLU A 337 2.88 -33.12 -15.12
C GLU A 337 2.81 -32.51 -13.71
N VAL A 338 1.62 -32.13 -13.20
CA VAL A 338 1.45 -31.68 -11.82
C VAL A 338 1.87 -32.77 -10.83
N VAL A 339 1.44 -34.02 -11.08
CA VAL A 339 1.82 -35.19 -10.26
C VAL A 339 3.32 -35.43 -10.32
N ALA A 340 3.94 -35.41 -11.52
CA ALA A 340 5.38 -35.58 -11.69
C ALA A 340 6.18 -34.54 -10.90
N ARG A 341 5.78 -33.25 -10.96
CA ARG A 341 6.40 -32.17 -10.17
C ARG A 341 6.21 -32.34 -8.67
N SER A 342 5.08 -32.88 -8.25
CA SER A 342 4.83 -33.16 -6.83
C SER A 342 5.71 -34.28 -6.31
N THR A 343 5.92 -35.34 -7.13
CA THR A 343 6.80 -36.46 -6.83
C THR A 343 8.26 -36.00 -6.75
N GLU A 344 8.71 -35.24 -7.76
CA GLU A 344 10.07 -34.66 -7.76
C GLU A 344 10.30 -33.78 -6.52
N ALA A 345 9.33 -32.94 -6.14
CA ALA A 345 9.44 -32.11 -4.94
C ALA A 345 9.59 -32.95 -3.67
N PHE A 346 8.84 -34.04 -3.55
CA PHE A 346 8.93 -34.95 -2.42
C PHE A 346 10.31 -35.63 -2.34
N GLU A 347 10.84 -36.09 -3.48
CA GLU A 347 12.19 -36.68 -3.59
C GLU A 347 13.29 -35.68 -3.21
N MET A 348 13.06 -34.36 -3.48
CA MET A 348 13.93 -33.27 -3.06
C MET A 348 13.76 -32.88 -1.57
N GLY A 349 12.87 -33.53 -0.84
CA GLY A 349 12.62 -33.31 0.59
C GLY A 349 11.57 -32.26 0.91
N ALA A 350 10.78 -31.84 -0.07
CA ALA A 350 9.64 -30.96 0.19
C ALA A 350 8.54 -31.70 0.95
N SER A 351 8.01 -31.08 1.98
CA SER A 351 6.87 -31.59 2.74
C SER A 351 5.52 -31.08 2.20
N GLU A 352 5.54 -30.09 1.31
CA GLU A 352 4.35 -29.39 0.82
C GLU A 352 4.47 -29.06 -0.67
N VAL A 353 3.36 -29.17 -1.40
CA VAL A 353 3.16 -28.48 -2.67
C VAL A 353 2.08 -27.42 -2.53
N CYS A 354 2.37 -26.24 -3.07
CA CYS A 354 1.44 -25.12 -3.13
C CYS A 354 0.82 -25.04 -4.54
N LEU A 355 -0.49 -25.33 -4.63
CA LEU A 355 -1.23 -25.37 -5.90
C LEU A 355 -2.02 -24.08 -6.10
N GLN A 356 -1.65 -23.27 -7.09
CA GLN A 356 -2.35 -22.05 -7.46
C GLN A 356 -2.29 -21.83 -8.96
N GLY A 357 -3.38 -21.42 -9.58
CA GLY A 357 -3.42 -21.14 -11.01
C GLY A 357 -4.34 -20.00 -11.39
N GLY A 358 -4.33 -19.65 -12.67
CA GLY A 358 -5.38 -18.83 -13.26
C GLY A 358 -6.70 -19.58 -13.25
N ILE A 359 -7.82 -18.85 -13.27
CA ILE A 359 -9.14 -19.47 -13.44
C ILE A 359 -9.35 -19.74 -14.93
N HIS A 360 -9.02 -20.94 -15.34
CA HIS A 360 -9.15 -21.37 -16.73
C HIS A 360 -10.62 -21.58 -17.11
N PRO A 361 -11.08 -21.14 -18.28
CA PRO A 361 -12.50 -21.25 -18.67
C PRO A 361 -13.01 -22.71 -18.73
N GLU A 362 -12.14 -23.68 -18.96
CA GLU A 362 -12.50 -25.08 -19.10
C GLU A 362 -12.32 -25.90 -17.80
N TYR A 363 -11.73 -25.32 -16.74
CA TYR A 363 -11.52 -26.05 -15.49
C TYR A 363 -12.78 -26.01 -14.64
N THR A 364 -13.21 -27.20 -14.22
CA THR A 364 -14.37 -27.42 -13.37
C THR A 364 -13.96 -27.92 -11.99
N GLY A 365 -14.89 -28.03 -11.07
CA GLY A 365 -14.64 -28.64 -9.77
C GLY A 365 -14.05 -30.04 -9.84
N GLU A 366 -14.41 -30.82 -10.87
CA GLU A 366 -13.86 -32.17 -11.08
C GLU A 366 -12.37 -32.15 -11.44
N PHE A 367 -11.90 -31.12 -12.14
CA PHE A 367 -10.48 -30.95 -12.46
C PHE A 367 -9.64 -30.83 -11.16
N TYR A 368 -10.07 -30.00 -10.21
CA TYR A 368 -9.38 -29.83 -8.93
C TYR A 368 -9.45 -31.10 -8.08
N LEU A 369 -10.60 -31.78 -8.04
CA LEU A 369 -10.74 -33.06 -7.34
C LEU A 369 -9.82 -34.14 -7.90
N LYS A 370 -9.75 -34.26 -9.23
CA LYS A 370 -8.85 -35.21 -9.90
C LYS A 370 -7.39 -34.93 -9.57
N MET A 371 -6.98 -33.66 -9.65
CA MET A 371 -5.62 -33.24 -9.34
C MET A 371 -5.19 -33.66 -7.91
N VAL A 372 -6.04 -33.40 -6.92
CA VAL A 372 -5.76 -33.78 -5.53
C VAL A 372 -5.66 -35.31 -5.37
N ARG A 373 -6.60 -36.07 -5.95
CA ARG A 373 -6.60 -37.56 -5.90
C ARG A 373 -5.34 -38.15 -6.51
N ASP A 374 -4.94 -37.64 -7.68
CA ASP A 374 -3.81 -38.18 -8.43
C ASP A 374 -2.48 -37.88 -7.72
N ILE A 375 -2.31 -36.68 -7.15
CA ILE A 375 -1.16 -36.34 -6.30
C ILE A 375 -1.11 -37.27 -5.09
N LYS A 376 -2.23 -37.47 -4.38
CA LYS A 376 -2.26 -38.35 -3.20
C LYS A 376 -2.07 -39.83 -3.53
N ALA A 377 -2.49 -40.26 -4.72
CA ALA A 377 -2.22 -41.63 -5.18
C ALA A 377 -0.71 -41.86 -5.43
N SER A 378 0.01 -40.85 -5.94
CA SER A 378 1.43 -40.91 -6.23
C SER A 378 2.29 -40.64 -4.99
N VAL A 379 1.94 -39.62 -4.19
CA VAL A 379 2.70 -39.19 -3.01
C VAL A 379 1.74 -38.98 -1.82
N PRO A 380 1.34 -40.07 -1.12
CA PRO A 380 0.34 -40.02 -0.05
C PRO A 380 0.67 -39.02 1.08
N ASP A 381 1.98 -38.90 1.42
CA ASP A 381 2.45 -38.06 2.54
C ASP A 381 2.64 -36.61 2.17
N MET A 382 2.55 -36.23 0.88
CA MET A 382 2.68 -34.85 0.46
C MET A 382 1.55 -33.98 1.02
N HIS A 383 1.87 -32.90 1.73
CA HIS A 383 0.88 -31.91 2.14
C HIS A 383 0.45 -31.08 0.92
N ILE A 384 -0.84 -31.05 0.64
CA ILE A 384 -1.42 -30.25 -0.45
C ILE A 384 -1.99 -28.96 0.15
N HIS A 385 -1.29 -27.84 -0.11
CA HIS A 385 -1.73 -26.47 0.19
C HIS A 385 -2.31 -25.84 -1.09
N GLY A 386 -3.58 -25.86 -1.27
CA GLY A 386 -4.31 -25.40 -2.48
C GLY A 386 -5.79 -25.47 -2.14
N PHE A 387 -6.58 -24.90 -2.80
CA PHE A 387 -6.76 -23.90 -3.80
C PHE A 387 -7.21 -22.60 -3.13
N THR A 388 -7.12 -21.46 -3.82
CA THR A 388 -7.62 -20.19 -3.27
C THR A 388 -9.15 -20.23 -3.08
N PRO A 389 -9.74 -19.41 -2.18
CA PRO A 389 -11.20 -19.30 -2.07
C PRO A 389 -11.91 -19.00 -3.39
N LEU A 390 -11.23 -18.31 -4.33
CA LEU A 390 -11.77 -18.07 -5.66
C LEU A 390 -11.85 -19.37 -6.49
N GLU A 391 -10.80 -20.20 -6.47
CA GLU A 391 -10.79 -21.51 -7.13
C GLU A 391 -11.83 -22.46 -6.53
N ILE A 392 -11.99 -22.45 -5.19
CA ILE A 392 -13.03 -23.23 -4.49
C ILE A 392 -14.42 -22.76 -4.91
N TRP A 393 -14.66 -21.44 -4.90
CA TRP A 393 -15.96 -20.88 -5.30
C TRP A 393 -16.32 -21.27 -6.73
N GLN A 394 -15.40 -20.99 -7.66
CA GLN A 394 -15.60 -21.30 -9.08
C GLN A 394 -15.73 -22.81 -9.34
N GLY A 395 -14.91 -23.63 -8.67
CA GLY A 395 -14.98 -25.09 -8.79
C GLY A 395 -16.35 -25.63 -8.38
N ALA A 396 -16.86 -25.21 -7.22
CA ALA A 396 -18.19 -25.60 -6.74
C ALA A 396 -19.30 -25.15 -7.69
N GLU A 397 -19.23 -23.90 -8.16
CA GLU A 397 -20.23 -23.32 -9.07
C GLU A 397 -20.29 -24.07 -10.41
N THR A 398 -19.15 -24.47 -10.98
CA THR A 398 -19.08 -25.19 -12.28
C THR A 398 -19.69 -26.58 -12.23
N ILE A 399 -19.73 -27.23 -11.09
CA ILE A 399 -20.37 -28.55 -10.88
C ILE A 399 -21.70 -28.44 -10.15
N LYS A 400 -22.20 -27.21 -9.92
CA LYS A 400 -23.47 -26.90 -9.25
C LYS A 400 -23.58 -27.54 -7.87
N MET A 401 -22.51 -27.48 -7.08
CA MET A 401 -22.42 -28.04 -5.75
C MET A 401 -22.32 -26.94 -4.70
N ASP A 402 -22.83 -27.18 -3.51
CA ASP A 402 -22.65 -26.30 -2.35
C ASP A 402 -21.16 -26.27 -1.93
N ILE A 403 -20.71 -25.12 -1.43
CA ILE A 403 -19.31 -24.91 -0.99
C ILE A 403 -18.90 -25.93 0.10
N GLU A 404 -19.81 -26.21 1.05
CA GLU A 404 -19.50 -27.15 2.13
C GLU A 404 -19.37 -28.58 1.61
N GLU A 405 -20.26 -29.03 0.72
CA GLU A 405 -20.22 -30.35 0.08
C GLU A 405 -18.93 -30.48 -0.75
N TYR A 406 -18.61 -29.46 -1.55
CA TYR A 406 -17.42 -29.47 -2.38
C TYR A 406 -16.12 -29.52 -1.56
N LEU A 407 -16.01 -28.75 -0.47
CA LEU A 407 -14.87 -28.80 0.44
C LEU A 407 -14.76 -30.15 1.16
N LYS A 408 -15.87 -30.80 1.51
CA LYS A 408 -15.86 -32.19 2.03
C LYS A 408 -15.29 -33.17 1.03
N LEU A 409 -15.64 -33.05 -0.25
CA LEU A 409 -15.08 -33.90 -1.31
C LEU A 409 -13.58 -33.66 -1.51
N LEU A 410 -13.15 -32.41 -1.56
CA LEU A 410 -11.74 -32.05 -1.66
C LEU A 410 -10.94 -32.55 -0.46
N LYS A 411 -11.46 -32.41 0.77
CA LYS A 411 -10.84 -32.94 1.99
C LYS A 411 -10.71 -34.46 1.91
N THR A 412 -11.77 -35.17 1.51
CA THR A 412 -11.77 -36.61 1.35
C THR A 412 -10.78 -37.07 0.24
N ALA A 413 -10.64 -36.27 -0.81
CA ALA A 413 -9.64 -36.50 -1.85
C ALA A 413 -8.18 -36.31 -1.34
N GLY A 414 -7.98 -35.59 -0.23
CA GLY A 414 -6.69 -35.38 0.39
C GLY A 414 -6.18 -33.94 0.43
N LEU A 415 -7.03 -32.95 0.13
CA LEU A 415 -6.70 -31.54 0.34
C LEU A 415 -6.46 -31.26 1.83
N ASN A 416 -5.33 -30.63 2.18
CA ASN A 416 -4.95 -30.45 3.57
C ASN A 416 -5.21 -29.03 4.09
N THR A 417 -4.84 -27.98 3.35
CA THR A 417 -4.97 -26.58 3.74
C THR A 417 -5.27 -25.68 2.55
N LEU A 418 -5.82 -24.49 2.81
CA LEU A 418 -6.11 -23.48 1.79
C LEU A 418 -5.18 -22.26 1.93
N PRO A 419 -4.64 -21.73 0.82
CA PRO A 419 -3.95 -20.44 0.82
C PRO A 419 -4.94 -19.29 1.03
N GLY A 420 -4.51 -18.24 1.73
CA GLY A 420 -5.29 -17.01 1.94
C GLY A 420 -5.37 -16.09 0.74
N THR A 421 -4.69 -16.42 -0.35
CA THR A 421 -4.69 -15.64 -1.59
C THR A 421 -6.09 -15.49 -2.18
N ALA A 422 -6.25 -14.63 -3.18
CA ALA A 422 -7.52 -14.06 -3.64
C ALA A 422 -8.20 -13.11 -2.63
N ALA A 423 -7.70 -12.98 -1.39
CA ALA A 423 -8.10 -11.92 -0.47
C ALA A 423 -7.73 -10.54 -1.03
N GLU A 424 -6.53 -10.38 -1.51
CA GLU A 424 -5.89 -9.13 -1.91
C GLU A 424 -6.09 -8.05 -0.82
N ILE A 425 -7.19 -7.33 -0.89
CA ILE A 425 -7.71 -6.45 0.15
C ILE A 425 -9.20 -6.77 0.38
N LEU A 426 -9.58 -7.11 1.60
CA LEU A 426 -10.97 -7.47 1.97
C LEU A 426 -11.77 -6.21 2.33
N ASP A 427 -11.86 -5.32 1.35
CA ASP A 427 -12.68 -4.12 1.36
C ASP A 427 -13.27 -3.91 -0.04
N ASP A 428 -14.59 -4.08 -0.16
CA ASP A 428 -15.26 -4.05 -1.46
C ASP A 428 -15.28 -2.64 -2.09
N ARG A 429 -15.00 -1.56 -1.31
CA ARG A 429 -14.77 -0.22 -1.86
C ARG A 429 -13.53 -0.19 -2.78
N ILE A 430 -12.51 -0.99 -2.43
CA ILE A 430 -11.25 -1.10 -3.19
C ILE A 430 -11.37 -2.20 -4.24
N ARG A 431 -11.94 -3.37 -3.89
CA ARG A 431 -12.05 -4.54 -4.75
C ARG A 431 -12.76 -4.24 -6.08
N LYS A 432 -13.82 -3.43 -6.06
CA LYS A 432 -14.56 -3.01 -7.27
C LYS A 432 -13.69 -2.31 -8.35
N TYR A 433 -12.53 -1.77 -7.97
CA TYR A 433 -11.59 -1.15 -8.90
C TYR A 433 -10.37 -2.04 -9.18
N LEU A 434 -9.92 -2.80 -8.18
CA LEU A 434 -8.72 -3.63 -8.24
C LEU A 434 -8.98 -4.96 -8.95
N CYS A 435 -10.11 -5.60 -8.66
CA CYS A 435 -10.49 -6.93 -9.13
C CYS A 435 -12.02 -7.08 -9.16
N PRO A 436 -12.72 -6.32 -10.04
CA PRO A 436 -14.19 -6.21 -10.05
C PRO A 436 -14.91 -7.52 -10.29
N ASP A 437 -14.28 -8.46 -11.00
CA ASP A 437 -14.88 -9.72 -11.41
C ASP A 437 -14.67 -10.83 -10.36
N LYS A 438 -13.84 -10.60 -9.32
CA LYS A 438 -13.56 -11.62 -8.28
C LYS A 438 -14.68 -11.71 -7.25
N ILE A 439 -14.65 -12.80 -6.49
CA ILE A 439 -15.51 -12.97 -5.32
C ILE A 439 -15.40 -11.77 -4.36
N THR A 440 -16.50 -11.43 -3.73
CA THR A 440 -16.59 -10.36 -2.73
C THR A 440 -15.85 -10.73 -1.44
N SER A 441 -15.61 -9.75 -0.58
CA SER A 441 -15.03 -9.99 0.75
C SER A 441 -15.88 -10.96 1.57
N ALA A 442 -17.22 -10.87 1.48
CA ALA A 442 -18.15 -11.77 2.16
C ALA A 442 -18.07 -13.21 1.62
N GLN A 443 -17.97 -13.40 0.30
CA GLN A 443 -17.82 -14.73 -0.31
C GLN A 443 -16.47 -15.37 0.06
N TRP A 444 -15.39 -14.59 0.09
CA TRP A 444 -14.09 -15.06 0.55
C TRP A 444 -14.15 -15.52 2.01
N ALA A 445 -14.74 -14.70 2.89
CA ALA A 445 -14.92 -15.02 4.30
C ALA A 445 -15.75 -16.29 4.49
N TYR A 446 -16.83 -16.44 3.74
CA TYR A 446 -17.70 -17.62 3.78
C TYR A 446 -16.93 -18.91 3.45
N VAL A 447 -16.15 -18.92 2.36
CA VAL A 447 -15.33 -20.09 2.00
C VAL A 447 -14.35 -20.44 3.12
N MET A 448 -13.69 -19.44 3.72
CA MET A 448 -12.75 -19.67 4.83
C MET A 448 -13.44 -20.21 6.08
N GLU A 449 -14.57 -19.63 6.47
CA GLU A 449 -15.33 -20.10 7.64
C GLU A 449 -15.82 -21.54 7.46
N VAL A 450 -16.32 -21.89 6.26
CA VAL A 450 -16.74 -23.27 5.95
C VAL A 450 -15.53 -24.22 5.97
N ALA A 451 -14.42 -23.85 5.34
CA ALA A 451 -13.20 -24.67 5.37
C ALA A 451 -12.74 -24.93 6.82
N HIS A 452 -12.70 -23.90 7.65
CA HIS A 452 -12.31 -24.01 9.05
C HIS A 452 -13.29 -24.89 9.86
N SER A 453 -14.60 -24.80 9.63
CA SER A 453 -15.60 -25.64 10.29
C SER A 453 -15.40 -27.13 9.96
N LEU A 454 -14.90 -27.43 8.78
CA LEU A 454 -14.53 -28.76 8.36
C LEU A 454 -13.13 -29.20 8.85
N GLY A 455 -12.42 -28.35 9.59
CA GLY A 455 -11.07 -28.62 10.08
C GLY A 455 -9.97 -28.47 9.02
N ILE A 456 -10.27 -27.84 7.87
CA ILE A 456 -9.28 -27.44 6.88
C ILE A 456 -8.73 -26.09 7.32
N LYS A 457 -7.46 -26.03 7.76
CA LYS A 457 -6.79 -24.78 8.14
C LYS A 457 -6.41 -23.97 6.90
N SER A 458 -6.13 -22.68 7.11
CA SER A 458 -5.71 -21.80 6.01
C SER A 458 -4.72 -20.72 6.47
N THR A 459 -4.10 -20.05 5.51
CA THR A 459 -3.34 -18.83 5.76
C THR A 459 -4.25 -17.60 5.59
N ALA A 460 -3.83 -16.44 6.11
CA ALA A 460 -4.46 -15.15 5.85
C ALA A 460 -3.47 -14.24 5.11
N THR A 461 -3.85 -13.69 3.97
CA THR A 461 -2.96 -12.81 3.19
C THR A 461 -3.57 -11.44 3.00
N ILE A 462 -2.75 -10.39 2.98
CA ILE A 462 -3.11 -9.05 2.54
C ILE A 462 -2.14 -8.58 1.46
N MET A 463 -2.63 -8.07 0.34
CA MET A 463 -1.81 -7.34 -0.63
C MET A 463 -2.02 -5.84 -0.41
N PHE A 464 -0.92 -5.08 -0.32
CA PHE A 464 -0.98 -3.67 0.06
C PHE A 464 -0.02 -2.79 -0.75
N GLY A 465 -0.33 -1.49 -0.85
CA GLY A 465 0.46 -0.49 -1.57
C GLY A 465 0.06 -0.31 -3.03
N HIS A 466 -1.20 -0.58 -3.41
CA HIS A 466 -1.73 -0.47 -4.78
C HIS A 466 -2.65 0.76 -4.96
N ILE A 467 -3.94 0.66 -4.59
CA ILE A 467 -4.95 1.73 -4.58
C ILE A 467 -5.70 1.77 -3.24
N ASP A 468 -5.18 1.05 -2.29
CA ASP A 468 -5.63 0.91 -0.91
C ASP A 468 -5.38 2.18 -0.10
N ASP A 469 -6.03 2.25 1.05
CA ASP A 469 -5.90 3.29 2.05
C ASP A 469 -5.82 2.65 3.45
N ILE A 470 -5.52 3.44 4.47
CA ILE A 470 -5.40 2.96 5.85
C ILE A 470 -6.71 2.33 6.33
N GLU A 471 -7.87 2.88 5.96
CA GLU A 471 -9.17 2.33 6.32
C GLU A 471 -9.34 0.90 5.79
N SER A 472 -8.95 0.68 4.53
CA SER A 472 -9.03 -0.66 3.93
C SER A 472 -8.09 -1.67 4.60
N TRP A 473 -6.93 -1.23 5.11
CA TRP A 473 -6.05 -2.08 5.91
C TRP A 473 -6.69 -2.49 7.24
N VAL A 474 -7.31 -1.53 7.92
CA VAL A 474 -8.03 -1.78 9.18
C VAL A 474 -9.19 -2.74 8.94
N ASN A 475 -10.02 -2.49 7.93
CA ASN A 475 -11.16 -3.34 7.57
C ASN A 475 -10.72 -4.78 7.27
N HIS A 476 -9.61 -4.94 6.54
CA HIS A 476 -9.04 -6.25 6.24
C HIS A 476 -8.59 -6.98 7.51
N PHE A 477 -7.81 -6.32 8.36
CA PHE A 477 -7.32 -6.91 9.61
C PHE A 477 -8.47 -7.26 10.55
N SER A 478 -9.47 -6.39 10.65
CA SER A 478 -10.69 -6.60 11.45
C SER A 478 -11.45 -7.85 10.99
N LEU A 479 -11.67 -8.01 9.68
CA LEU A 479 -12.35 -9.19 9.13
C LEU A 479 -11.57 -10.49 9.43
N ILE A 480 -10.25 -10.50 9.23
CA ILE A 480 -9.40 -11.66 9.54
C ILE A 480 -9.48 -12.01 11.04
N ARG A 481 -9.38 -11.00 11.93
CA ARG A 481 -9.48 -11.21 13.38
C ARG A 481 -10.85 -11.76 13.79
N ASN A 482 -11.91 -11.26 13.18
CA ASN A 482 -13.28 -11.73 13.45
C ASN A 482 -13.46 -13.19 13.03
N ILE A 483 -12.99 -13.59 11.85
CA ILE A 483 -13.01 -14.99 11.41
C ILE A 483 -12.15 -15.84 12.34
N GLN A 484 -10.96 -15.40 12.70
CA GLN A 484 -10.06 -16.14 13.59
C GLN A 484 -10.65 -16.33 14.97
N ASN A 485 -11.29 -15.32 15.54
CA ASN A 485 -11.96 -15.42 16.85
C ASN A 485 -13.06 -16.47 16.83
N LYS A 486 -13.81 -16.55 15.72
CA LYS A 486 -14.90 -17.52 15.53
C LYS A 486 -14.39 -18.95 15.27
N THR A 487 -13.36 -19.11 14.47
CA THR A 487 -13.01 -20.42 13.88
C THR A 487 -11.68 -20.99 14.34
N LYS A 488 -10.74 -20.15 14.78
CA LYS A 488 -9.34 -20.54 15.09
C LYS A 488 -8.64 -21.27 13.92
N GLY A 489 -9.01 -20.92 12.68
CA GLY A 489 -8.63 -21.65 11.47
C GLY A 489 -7.38 -21.13 10.78
N PHE A 490 -7.05 -19.84 10.91
CA PHE A 490 -5.83 -19.29 10.32
C PHE A 490 -4.58 -19.69 11.08
N THR A 491 -3.55 -20.13 10.35
CA THR A 491 -2.25 -20.56 10.90
C THR A 491 -1.24 -19.43 10.94
N GLU A 492 -1.35 -18.47 10.02
CA GLU A 492 -0.42 -17.35 9.86
C GLU A 492 -1.07 -16.17 9.14
N VAL A 493 -0.45 -14.98 9.28
CA VAL A 493 -0.73 -13.80 8.47
C VAL A 493 0.46 -13.51 7.58
N VAL A 494 0.20 -13.30 6.28
CA VAL A 494 1.20 -13.05 5.25
C VAL A 494 0.94 -11.71 4.57
N PRO A 495 1.60 -10.62 4.99
CA PRO A 495 1.54 -9.36 4.27
C PRO A 495 2.36 -9.43 2.98
N LEU A 496 1.69 -9.17 1.85
CA LEU A 496 2.25 -9.25 0.51
C LEU A 496 2.37 -7.84 -0.11
N PRO A 497 3.54 -7.21 -0.08
CA PRO A 497 3.70 -5.90 -0.70
C PRO A 497 3.50 -5.97 -2.22
N PHE A 498 2.74 -5.01 -2.76
CA PHE A 498 2.40 -4.95 -4.18
C PHE A 498 3.64 -4.71 -5.05
N VAL A 499 3.93 -5.67 -5.93
CA VAL A 499 4.95 -5.56 -6.98
C VAL A 499 4.31 -4.97 -8.23
N HIS A 500 4.64 -3.73 -8.55
CA HIS A 500 3.89 -2.92 -9.50
C HIS A 500 4.34 -3.01 -10.95
N MET A 501 5.65 -3.32 -11.21
CA MET A 501 6.31 -3.10 -12.50
C MET A 501 5.61 -3.76 -13.71
N GLY A 502 5.08 -4.98 -13.53
CA GLY A 502 4.33 -5.72 -14.55
C GLY A 502 2.81 -5.66 -14.40
N SER A 503 2.31 -4.89 -13.44
CA SER A 503 0.89 -4.82 -13.12
C SER A 503 0.13 -3.91 -14.11
N PRO A 504 -0.99 -4.38 -14.72
CA PRO A 504 -1.78 -3.59 -15.67
C PRO A 504 -2.26 -2.26 -15.11
N ILE A 505 -2.73 -2.22 -13.86
CA ILE A 505 -3.25 -1.00 -13.23
C ILE A 505 -2.17 0.07 -13.04
N TYR A 506 -0.93 -0.35 -12.73
CA TYR A 506 0.19 0.57 -12.62
C TYR A 506 0.66 1.07 -13.99
N LEU A 507 0.76 0.18 -14.98
CA LEU A 507 1.14 0.53 -16.34
C LEU A 507 0.14 1.51 -16.99
N GLN A 508 -1.12 1.47 -16.56
CA GLN A 508 -2.15 2.45 -16.93
C GLN A 508 -2.08 3.75 -16.13
N GLY A 509 -1.16 3.88 -15.19
CA GLY A 509 -1.04 5.06 -14.32
C GLY A 509 -2.13 5.19 -13.25
N LYS A 510 -2.78 4.09 -12.86
CA LYS A 510 -3.97 4.08 -11.99
C LYS A 510 -3.71 3.52 -10.59
N SER A 511 -2.46 3.31 -10.21
CA SER A 511 -2.10 2.83 -8.87
C SER A 511 -0.82 3.46 -8.35
N MET A 512 -0.57 3.26 -7.07
CA MET A 512 0.70 3.55 -6.42
C MET A 512 1.81 2.61 -6.94
N PRO A 513 3.09 3.01 -6.83
CA PRO A 513 4.24 2.18 -7.22
C PRO A 513 4.67 1.19 -6.10
N GLY A 514 3.72 0.50 -5.49
CA GLY A 514 3.93 -0.37 -4.34
C GLY A 514 4.10 0.41 -3.02
N PRO A 515 4.19 -0.25 -1.85
CA PRO A 515 4.43 0.42 -0.58
C PRO A 515 5.88 0.93 -0.45
N THR A 516 6.10 1.89 0.44
CA THR A 516 7.44 2.27 0.91
C THR A 516 7.98 1.26 1.92
N TRP A 517 9.29 1.29 2.19
CA TRP A 517 9.89 0.41 3.20
C TRP A 517 9.29 0.63 4.60
N ASP A 518 9.04 1.88 4.96
CA ASP A 518 8.40 2.26 6.22
C ASP A 518 6.99 1.62 6.35
N GLU A 519 6.23 1.59 5.26
CA GLU A 519 4.91 0.94 5.23
C GLU A 519 5.03 -0.58 5.33
N VAL A 520 6.05 -1.16 4.71
CA VAL A 520 6.33 -2.60 4.84
C VAL A 520 6.65 -2.96 6.30
N VAL A 521 7.54 -2.23 6.96
CA VAL A 521 7.84 -2.45 8.38
C VAL A 521 6.60 -2.27 9.23
N LEU A 522 5.85 -1.19 9.00
CA LEU A 522 4.67 -0.84 9.79
C LEU A 522 3.59 -1.92 9.72
N ILE A 523 3.27 -2.41 8.51
CA ILE A 523 2.20 -3.40 8.35
C ILE A 523 2.56 -4.75 8.97
N HIS A 524 3.83 -5.20 8.88
CA HIS A 524 4.26 -6.44 9.53
C HIS A 524 4.28 -6.30 11.05
N SER A 525 4.76 -5.16 11.56
CA SER A 525 4.77 -4.89 13.00
C SER A 525 3.37 -4.79 13.58
N LEU A 526 2.47 -4.08 12.89
CA LEU A 526 1.08 -3.95 13.34
C LEU A 526 0.29 -5.24 13.16
N ALA A 527 0.62 -6.09 12.19
CA ALA A 527 0.08 -7.44 12.12
C ALA A 527 0.47 -8.24 13.38
N ARG A 528 1.74 -8.20 13.82
CA ARG A 528 2.17 -8.85 15.08
C ARG A 528 1.40 -8.31 16.29
N ILE A 529 1.27 -6.99 16.41
CA ILE A 529 0.57 -6.35 17.54
C ILE A 529 -0.92 -6.69 17.54
N TYR A 530 -1.58 -6.53 16.39
CA TYR A 530 -3.01 -6.69 16.27
C TYR A 530 -3.49 -8.13 16.42
N PHE A 531 -2.69 -9.11 15.97
CA PHE A 531 -3.01 -10.52 16.03
C PHE A 531 -2.33 -11.27 17.18
N SER A 532 -1.60 -10.58 18.08
CA SER A 532 -0.75 -11.17 19.12
C SER A 532 -1.42 -12.27 19.95
N ASN A 533 -2.73 -12.13 20.23
CA ASN A 533 -3.52 -13.06 21.03
C ASN A 533 -4.35 -14.05 20.17
N THR A 534 -4.22 -14.02 18.85
CA THR A 534 -5.11 -14.78 17.95
C THR A 534 -4.38 -15.57 16.87
N ILE A 535 -3.32 -15.03 16.27
CA ILE A 535 -2.50 -15.69 15.24
C ILE A 535 -1.03 -15.52 15.59
N ASP A 536 -0.36 -16.65 15.81
CA ASP A 536 1.02 -16.65 16.34
C ASP A 536 2.09 -16.35 15.29
N ASN A 537 1.79 -16.57 14.01
CA ASN A 537 2.81 -16.52 12.96
C ASN A 537 2.57 -15.34 12.01
N ILE A 538 3.60 -14.52 11.83
CA ILE A 538 3.66 -13.45 10.84
C ILE A 538 4.80 -13.76 9.88
N GLN A 539 4.47 -13.89 8.58
CA GLN A 539 5.41 -14.27 7.55
C GLN A 539 5.90 -13.05 6.75
N ALA A 540 7.18 -13.04 6.38
CA ALA A 540 7.73 -12.12 5.39
C ALA A 540 7.93 -12.80 4.04
N SER A 541 7.43 -12.21 2.97
CA SER A 541 7.55 -12.75 1.60
C SER A 541 8.89 -12.36 0.97
N TRP A 542 9.88 -13.25 1.01
CA TRP A 542 11.22 -13.01 0.45
C TRP A 542 11.21 -12.76 -1.06
N VAL A 543 10.31 -13.37 -1.83
CA VAL A 543 10.19 -13.12 -3.29
C VAL A 543 9.85 -11.68 -3.65
N LYS A 544 9.24 -10.94 -2.72
CA LYS A 544 8.86 -9.53 -2.90
C LYS A 544 9.84 -8.56 -2.25
N LEU A 545 10.52 -8.98 -1.20
CA LEU A 545 11.36 -8.15 -0.33
C LEU A 545 12.86 -8.41 -0.51
N GLY A 546 13.22 -9.52 -1.13
CA GLY A 546 14.58 -10.04 -1.15
C GLY A 546 15.02 -10.59 0.21
N HIS A 547 16.18 -11.24 0.25
CA HIS A 547 16.75 -11.81 1.47
C HIS A 547 17.05 -10.72 2.53
N ASP A 548 17.59 -9.57 2.11
CA ASP A 548 17.89 -8.44 3.02
C ASP A 548 16.60 -7.87 3.66
N GLY A 549 15.52 -7.71 2.88
CA GLY A 549 14.24 -7.22 3.40
C GLY A 549 13.58 -8.20 4.35
N ALA A 550 13.53 -9.46 3.99
CA ALA A 550 12.98 -10.51 4.83
C ALA A 550 13.77 -10.62 6.14
N GLY A 551 15.12 -10.59 6.08
CA GLY A 551 15.98 -10.61 7.26
C GLY A 551 15.75 -9.42 8.20
N LYS A 552 15.60 -8.18 7.68
CA LYS A 552 15.33 -6.99 8.49
C LYS A 552 13.99 -7.07 9.22
N LEU A 553 12.98 -7.68 8.62
CA LEU A 553 11.66 -7.83 9.24
C LEU A 553 11.64 -8.82 10.42
N LEU A 554 12.66 -9.67 10.57
CA LEU A 554 12.83 -10.52 11.75
C LEU A 554 13.02 -9.70 13.04
N HIS A 555 13.34 -8.42 12.92
CA HIS A 555 13.42 -7.46 14.02
C HIS A 555 12.19 -6.55 14.13
N ALA A 556 11.14 -6.86 13.34
CA ALA A 556 9.89 -6.10 13.28
C ALA A 556 8.64 -7.00 13.52
N GLY A 557 8.81 -8.07 14.29
CA GLY A 557 7.71 -8.95 14.70
C GLY A 557 7.46 -10.16 13.80
N VAL A 558 8.25 -10.35 12.74
CA VAL A 558 8.17 -11.53 11.85
C VAL A 558 8.90 -12.73 12.48
N ASN A 559 8.30 -13.90 12.37
CA ASN A 559 8.87 -15.18 12.84
C ASN A 559 8.84 -16.30 11.78
N ASP A 560 8.43 -16.01 10.56
CA ASP A 560 8.38 -17.00 9.47
C ASP A 560 8.86 -16.38 8.15
N LEU A 561 9.64 -17.13 7.37
CA LEU A 561 10.13 -16.72 6.05
C LEU A 561 9.41 -17.42 4.90
N GLY A 562 8.37 -18.20 5.21
CA GLY A 562 7.61 -18.95 4.21
C GLY A 562 8.37 -20.16 3.67
N GLY A 563 8.14 -20.45 2.42
CA GLY A 563 8.69 -21.65 1.77
C GLY A 563 9.81 -21.36 0.78
N THR A 564 10.54 -22.43 0.42
CA THR A 564 11.57 -22.42 -0.63
C THR A 564 10.99 -22.04 -1.99
N LEU A 565 9.71 -22.29 -2.23
CA LEU A 565 8.92 -21.88 -3.40
C LEU A 565 9.55 -22.29 -4.75
N ILE A 566 10.16 -23.44 -4.85
CA ILE A 566 10.78 -23.92 -6.09
C ILE A 566 9.87 -23.63 -7.29
N ASN A 567 10.38 -22.85 -8.28
CA ASN A 567 9.67 -22.38 -9.48
C ASN A 567 8.54 -21.35 -9.23
N GLU A 568 8.70 -20.42 -8.30
CA GLU A 568 7.75 -19.29 -8.14
C GLU A 568 7.74 -18.39 -9.40
N ASN A 569 6.56 -18.25 -10.04
CA ASN A 569 6.41 -17.53 -11.29
C ASN A 569 5.51 -16.27 -11.16
N ILE A 570 4.66 -16.18 -10.14
CA ILE A 570 3.64 -15.13 -10.03
C ILE A 570 4.28 -13.77 -9.75
N SER A 571 5.19 -13.69 -8.79
CA SER A 571 5.89 -12.46 -8.45
C SER A 571 6.87 -12.04 -9.55
N ARG A 572 7.55 -13.01 -10.18
CA ARG A 572 8.40 -12.75 -11.35
C ARG A 572 7.61 -12.15 -12.51
N ALA A 573 6.44 -12.67 -12.83
CA ALA A 573 5.57 -12.12 -13.87
C ALA A 573 5.13 -10.68 -13.58
N SER A 574 5.03 -10.31 -12.30
CA SER A 574 4.77 -8.94 -11.85
C SER A 574 6.01 -8.04 -11.86
N GLY A 575 7.19 -8.59 -12.16
CA GLY A 575 8.44 -7.85 -12.29
C GLY A 575 9.36 -7.92 -11.05
N ALA A 576 9.15 -8.86 -10.13
CA ALA A 576 10.09 -9.08 -9.02
C ALA A 576 11.41 -9.67 -9.50
N ASP A 577 12.53 -9.17 -8.94
CA ASP A 577 13.91 -9.51 -9.33
C ASP A 577 14.68 -10.23 -8.20
N HIS A 578 13.98 -11.02 -7.39
CA HIS A 578 14.58 -11.72 -6.24
C HIS A 578 14.68 -13.24 -6.41
N GLY A 579 14.56 -13.73 -7.65
CA GLY A 579 14.62 -15.15 -7.95
C GLY A 579 13.27 -15.88 -7.82
N GLN A 580 13.31 -17.20 -8.04
CA GLN A 580 12.15 -18.08 -8.03
C GLN A 580 12.24 -19.17 -6.95
N GLU A 581 13.36 -19.24 -6.28
CA GLU A 581 13.69 -20.23 -5.28
C GLU A 581 14.65 -19.63 -4.24
N THR A 582 14.49 -20.02 -2.99
CA THR A 582 15.47 -19.84 -1.91
C THR A 582 15.76 -21.21 -1.32
N THR A 583 17.01 -21.59 -1.27
CA THR A 583 17.44 -22.87 -0.73
C THR A 583 17.34 -22.91 0.80
N GLN A 584 17.31 -24.10 1.37
CA GLN A 584 17.34 -24.29 2.83
C GLN A 584 18.57 -23.63 3.47
N ASP A 585 19.74 -23.74 2.85
CA ASP A 585 20.99 -23.16 3.37
C ASP A 585 20.95 -21.62 3.34
N GLU A 586 20.32 -21.02 2.34
CA GLU A 586 20.11 -19.57 2.28
C GLU A 586 19.14 -19.10 3.37
N PHE A 587 18.05 -19.81 3.64
CA PHE A 587 17.17 -19.49 4.79
C PHE A 587 17.92 -19.56 6.11
N ILE A 588 18.69 -20.62 6.34
CA ILE A 588 19.52 -20.77 7.55
C ILE A 588 20.47 -19.58 7.65
N HIS A 589 21.12 -19.19 6.55
CA HIS A 589 22.03 -18.04 6.52
C HIS A 589 21.31 -16.70 6.85
N ILE A 590 20.17 -16.45 6.23
CA ILE A 590 19.35 -15.24 6.52
C ILE A 590 19.01 -15.18 8.02
N ILE A 591 18.56 -16.28 8.59
CA ILE A 591 18.10 -16.35 9.98
C ILE A 591 19.28 -16.19 10.95
N GLU A 592 20.37 -16.96 10.76
CA GLU A 592 21.55 -16.89 11.63
C GLU A 592 22.29 -15.55 11.55
N SER A 593 22.35 -14.92 10.36
CA SER A 593 22.97 -13.59 10.19
C SER A 593 22.19 -12.47 10.90
N ASN A 594 20.93 -12.70 11.22
CA ASN A 594 20.08 -11.81 12.03
C ASN A 594 20.02 -12.22 13.51
N ASN A 595 20.94 -13.08 13.99
CA ASN A 595 21.01 -13.58 15.37
C ASN A 595 19.73 -14.29 15.83
N LYS A 596 19.09 -15.03 14.94
CA LYS A 596 17.89 -15.84 15.21
C LYS A 596 18.20 -17.33 15.00
N ASN A 597 17.33 -18.22 15.47
CA ASN A 597 17.46 -19.67 15.37
C ASN A 597 16.61 -20.21 14.22
N PRO A 598 17.21 -20.86 13.20
CA PRO A 598 16.44 -21.43 12.10
C PRO A 598 15.73 -22.71 12.51
N VAL A 599 14.45 -22.81 12.15
CA VAL A 599 13.57 -23.94 12.48
C VAL A 599 12.81 -24.36 11.23
N LEU A 600 13.00 -25.60 10.79
CA LEU A 600 12.18 -26.19 9.75
C LEU A 600 10.83 -26.60 10.35
N ARG A 601 9.73 -26.18 9.73
CA ARG A 601 8.36 -26.48 10.15
C ARG A 601 7.58 -27.29 9.12
N ASN A 602 6.49 -27.91 9.57
CA ASN A 602 5.43 -28.35 8.67
C ASN A 602 4.43 -27.19 8.38
N THR A 603 3.52 -27.38 7.44
CA THR A 603 2.53 -26.37 7.03
C THR A 603 1.58 -25.96 8.18
N LEU A 604 1.27 -26.86 9.09
CA LEU A 604 0.32 -26.65 10.20
C LEU A 604 0.95 -26.04 11.44
N TYR A 605 2.27 -25.81 11.47
CA TYR A 605 3.00 -25.34 12.66
C TYR A 605 2.86 -26.26 13.88
N THR A 606 2.78 -27.56 13.65
CA THR A 606 2.65 -28.58 14.70
C THR A 606 3.90 -29.41 14.89
N ASP A 607 4.82 -29.39 13.92
CA ASP A 607 6.10 -30.09 13.97
C ASP A 607 7.23 -29.13 13.58
N PHE A 608 8.28 -29.10 14.42
CA PHE A 608 9.40 -28.20 14.28
C PHE A 608 10.72 -28.95 14.46
N LYS A 609 11.68 -28.73 13.55
CA LYS A 609 13.04 -29.31 13.60
C LYS A 609 14.07 -28.19 13.61
N ASN A 610 14.88 -28.14 14.65
CA ASN A 610 16.02 -27.21 14.70
C ASN A 610 17.01 -27.55 13.59
N THR A 611 17.42 -26.53 12.85
CA THR A 611 18.42 -26.65 11.76
C THR A 611 19.62 -25.76 12.08
N LYS A 612 20.79 -26.09 11.51
CA LYS A 612 22.02 -25.29 11.68
C LYS A 612 22.78 -25.25 10.37
N SER A 613 23.48 -24.15 10.12
CA SER A 613 24.35 -24.04 8.95
C SER A 613 25.41 -25.12 8.94
N LYS A 614 25.56 -25.78 7.80
CA LYS A 614 26.68 -26.70 7.53
C LYS A 614 28.00 -25.96 7.26
N LEU A 615 27.95 -24.61 7.13
CA LEU A 615 29.10 -23.77 6.74
C LEU A 615 30.07 -23.44 7.87
N LYS A 616 29.84 -23.86 9.13
CA LYS A 616 30.75 -23.60 10.26
C LYS A 616 32.03 -24.44 10.27
N ASN A 617 32.27 -25.30 9.27
CA ASN A 617 33.44 -26.16 9.20
C ASN A 617 34.28 -25.97 7.92
N ARG A 618 34.40 -24.76 7.40
CA ARG A 618 35.40 -24.44 6.38
C ARG A 618 36.24 -23.24 6.72
#